data_1bc304204b68d59a23504d51362b5b8b
#
_entry.id   1bc304204b68d59a23504d51362b5b8b
#
_cell.length_a   1.000
_cell.length_b   1.000
_cell.length_c   1.000
_cell.angle_alpha   90.00
_cell.angle_beta   90.00
_cell.angle_gamma   90.00
#
_symmetry.space_group_name_H-M   'P 1'
#
loop_
_entity.id
_entity.type
_entity.pdbx_description
1 polymer ?
#
loop_
_entity_poly.entity_id
_entity_poly.type
_entity_poly.pdbx_seq_one_letter_code
_entity_poly.pdbx_strand_id
1 'polypeptide(L)'
;MAALAQQPGGEPGDGPPGMRRHGPHGPPPIEKVLERHSDELGLDADTRASIRAIAAKARQDEQPLEEQLRSLHDEMRQLLDGESPKLDDVMQWADRIGAAETELKKRRLRTLLEVRALLTPEQRQKLVQIFEERRGRRRGPEGEAPPPVAPE
;
A
#
# COMPACT_ATOMS: atom_id res chain seq x y z
N MET A 1 -6.37 -61.17 -0.53
CA MET A 1 -7.23 -60.46 0.44
C MET A 1 -6.67 -59.10 0.69
N ALA A 2 -7.41 -58.12 0.27
CA ALA A 2 -7.05 -56.70 0.32
C ALA A 2 -7.26 -56.12 1.72
N ALA A 3 -6.33 -55.27 2.16
CA ALA A 3 -6.60 -54.35 3.25
C ALA A 3 -6.21 -52.94 2.80
N LEU A 4 -7.24 -52.17 2.48
CA LEU A 4 -7.15 -50.71 2.28
C LEU A 4 -6.82 -50.08 3.62
N ALA A 5 -5.70 -49.39 3.71
CA ALA A 5 -5.44 -48.41 4.77
C ALA A 5 -5.91 -47.05 4.30
N GLN A 6 -6.99 -46.57 4.89
CA GLN A 6 -7.48 -45.19 4.77
C GLN A 6 -6.48 -44.24 5.42
N GLN A 7 -6.05 -43.24 4.66
CA GLN A 7 -5.34 -42.09 5.20
C GLN A 7 -6.36 -41.14 5.85
N PRO A 8 -6.14 -40.68 7.08
CA PRO A 8 -6.95 -39.60 7.66
C PRO A 8 -6.58 -38.27 7.00
N GLY A 9 -7.63 -37.56 6.61
CA GLY A 9 -7.55 -36.22 6.04
C GLY A 9 -6.81 -35.27 6.97
N GLY A 10 -5.81 -34.58 6.41
CA GLY A 10 -5.17 -33.48 7.07
C GLY A 10 -6.15 -32.31 7.17
N GLU A 11 -6.47 -31.92 8.39
CA GLU A 11 -7.18 -30.71 8.70
C GLU A 11 -6.33 -29.50 8.26
N PRO A 12 -6.95 -28.41 7.72
CA PRO A 12 -6.23 -27.19 7.40
C PRO A 12 -5.76 -26.58 8.72
N GLY A 13 -4.45 -26.59 8.95
CA GLY A 13 -3.81 -26.06 10.14
C GLY A 13 -4.18 -24.60 10.39
N ASP A 14 -4.77 -24.37 11.54
CA ASP A 14 -4.88 -23.07 12.19
C ASP A 14 -3.48 -22.49 12.39
N GLY A 15 -3.07 -21.63 11.48
CA GLY A 15 -1.90 -20.79 11.67
C GLY A 15 -2.18 -19.80 12.82
N PRO A 16 -1.16 -19.43 13.61
CA PRO A 16 -1.35 -18.62 14.79
C PRO A 16 -2.05 -17.29 14.43
N PRO A 17 -3.06 -16.85 15.23
CA PRO A 17 -3.76 -15.60 15.00
C PRO A 17 -2.81 -14.43 15.31
N GLY A 18 -2.27 -13.80 14.26
CA GLY A 18 -1.40 -12.62 14.46
C GLY A 18 -0.59 -12.17 13.26
N MET A 19 -0.30 -13.02 12.32
CA MET A 19 0.37 -12.61 11.08
C MET A 19 -0.65 -12.14 10.04
N ARG A 20 -1.26 -10.98 10.29
CA ARG A 20 -1.90 -10.23 9.21
C ARG A 20 -0.80 -9.92 8.20
N ARG A 21 -0.84 -10.59 7.06
CA ARG A 21 -0.02 -10.20 5.90
C ARG A 21 -0.31 -8.73 5.65
N HIS A 22 0.62 -7.88 6.03
CA HIS A 22 0.60 -6.49 5.59
C HIS A 22 0.78 -6.52 4.07
N GLY A 23 -0.35 -6.56 3.36
CA GLY A 23 -0.35 -6.26 1.94
C GLY A 23 0.22 -4.85 1.74
N PRO A 24 0.57 -4.44 0.52
CA PRO A 24 1.11 -3.11 0.24
C PRO A 24 0.11 -2.04 0.69
N HIS A 25 0.26 -1.53 1.92
CA HIS A 25 -0.68 -0.63 2.59
C HIS A 25 -0.40 0.84 2.27
N GLY A 26 0.07 1.13 1.06
CA GLY A 26 0.03 2.48 0.55
C GLY A 26 -1.40 2.86 0.10
N PRO A 27 -1.74 4.14 0.08
CA PRO A 27 -2.95 4.59 -0.59
C PRO A 27 -2.91 4.08 -2.04
N PRO A 28 -4.07 3.64 -2.60
CA PRO A 28 -4.10 3.17 -3.98
C PRO A 28 -3.57 4.27 -4.89
N PRO A 29 -2.84 3.91 -5.95
CA PRO A 29 -2.37 4.86 -6.94
C PRO A 29 -3.53 5.71 -7.44
N ILE A 30 -3.32 7.03 -7.58
CA ILE A 30 -4.38 7.98 -7.93
C ILE A 30 -5.09 7.62 -9.23
N GLU A 31 -4.35 7.09 -10.21
CA GLU A 31 -4.91 6.68 -11.48
C GLU A 31 -5.99 5.59 -11.34
N LYS A 32 -5.81 4.63 -10.45
CA LYS A 32 -6.83 3.60 -10.18
C LYS A 32 -8.10 4.16 -9.54
N VAL A 33 -7.95 5.22 -8.74
CA VAL A 33 -9.10 5.92 -8.16
C VAL A 33 -9.85 6.66 -9.27
N LEU A 34 -9.13 7.39 -10.11
CA LEU A 34 -9.71 8.17 -11.22
C LEU A 34 -10.35 7.27 -12.29
N GLU A 35 -9.75 6.13 -12.62
CA GLU A 35 -10.35 5.16 -13.53
C GLU A 35 -11.67 4.61 -12.98
N ARG A 36 -11.71 4.25 -11.70
CA ARG A 36 -12.91 3.70 -11.06
C ARG A 36 -14.06 4.72 -10.97
N HIS A 37 -13.73 5.98 -10.78
CA HIS A 37 -14.70 7.07 -10.60
C HIS A 37 -14.76 8.00 -11.83
N SER A 38 -14.29 7.53 -13.00
CA SER A 38 -14.19 8.35 -14.21
C SER A 38 -15.52 8.95 -14.65
N ASP A 39 -16.61 8.18 -14.54
CA ASP A 39 -17.95 8.62 -14.92
C ASP A 39 -18.53 9.60 -13.89
N GLU A 40 -18.32 9.35 -12.61
CA GLU A 40 -18.72 10.23 -11.50
C GLU A 40 -18.01 11.58 -11.57
N LEU A 41 -16.74 11.56 -11.94
CA LEU A 41 -15.91 12.77 -12.12
C LEU A 41 -16.20 13.48 -13.45
N GLY A 42 -16.88 12.85 -14.39
CA GLY A 42 -17.15 13.40 -15.72
C GLY A 42 -15.86 13.60 -16.53
N LEU A 43 -14.92 12.65 -16.44
CA LEU A 43 -13.67 12.72 -17.20
C LEU A 43 -13.92 12.40 -18.67
N ASP A 44 -13.53 13.31 -19.57
CA ASP A 44 -13.55 13.07 -21.01
C ASP A 44 -12.49 12.04 -21.46
N ALA A 45 -12.57 11.58 -22.69
CA ALA A 45 -11.68 10.56 -23.23
C ALA A 45 -10.21 11.02 -23.28
N ASP A 46 -9.97 12.28 -23.60
CA ASP A 46 -8.63 12.84 -23.75
C ASP A 46 -7.96 13.00 -22.39
N THR A 47 -8.70 13.49 -21.40
CA THR A 47 -8.22 13.57 -20.01
C THR A 47 -7.89 12.18 -19.45
N ARG A 48 -8.76 11.19 -19.70
CA ARG A 48 -8.48 9.78 -19.31
C ARG A 48 -7.22 9.24 -19.98
N ALA A 49 -7.04 9.50 -21.28
CA ALA A 49 -5.84 9.07 -22.01
C ALA A 49 -4.57 9.71 -21.44
N SER A 50 -4.62 11.01 -21.15
CA SER A 50 -3.50 11.75 -20.55
C SER A 50 -3.14 11.23 -19.16
N ILE A 51 -4.13 10.95 -18.31
CA ILE A 51 -3.92 10.35 -16.97
C ILE A 51 -3.24 8.98 -17.09
N ARG A 52 -3.70 8.12 -18.01
CA ARG A 52 -3.07 6.81 -18.26
C ARG A 52 -1.62 6.93 -18.70
N ALA A 53 -1.32 7.88 -19.58
CA ALA A 53 0.05 8.12 -20.06
C ALA A 53 0.97 8.56 -18.92
N ILE A 54 0.54 9.50 -18.07
CA ILE A 54 1.28 9.93 -16.89
C ILE A 54 1.50 8.75 -15.93
N ALA A 55 0.47 7.96 -15.65
CA ALA A 55 0.55 6.81 -14.77
C ALA A 55 1.48 5.71 -15.31
N ALA A 56 1.46 5.46 -16.62
CA ALA A 56 2.35 4.49 -17.25
C ALA A 56 3.82 4.92 -17.13
N LYS A 57 4.11 6.20 -17.39
CA LYS A 57 5.44 6.77 -17.21
C LYS A 57 5.89 6.72 -15.75
N ALA A 58 5.01 7.09 -14.80
CA ALA A 58 5.33 7.06 -13.39
C ALA A 58 5.71 5.65 -12.92
N ARG A 59 4.96 4.61 -13.33
CA ARG A 59 5.30 3.21 -12.99
C ARG A 59 6.66 2.81 -13.54
N GLN A 60 6.97 3.19 -14.76
CA GLN A 60 8.28 2.91 -15.37
C GLN A 60 9.41 3.60 -14.61
N ASP A 61 9.20 4.85 -14.17
CA ASP A 61 10.19 5.62 -13.42
C ASP A 61 10.32 5.14 -11.95
N GLU A 62 9.26 4.59 -11.35
CA GLU A 62 9.24 4.10 -9.96
C GLU A 62 9.79 2.68 -9.82
N GLN A 63 9.64 1.84 -10.84
CA GLN A 63 10.03 0.42 -10.79
C GLN A 63 11.46 0.20 -10.30
N PRO A 64 12.51 0.87 -10.80
CA PRO A 64 13.87 0.64 -10.33
C PRO A 64 14.07 1.02 -8.86
N LEU A 65 13.34 2.04 -8.36
CA LEU A 65 13.38 2.41 -6.94
C LEU A 65 12.67 1.38 -6.05
N GLU A 66 11.56 0.81 -6.52
CA GLU A 66 10.86 -0.25 -5.80
C GLU A 66 11.68 -1.54 -5.74
N GLU A 67 12.43 -1.85 -6.79
CA GLU A 67 13.37 -2.97 -6.82
C GLU A 67 14.55 -2.71 -5.87
N GLN A 68 15.12 -1.51 -5.88
CA GLN A 68 16.15 -1.10 -4.96
C GLN A 68 15.69 -1.20 -3.50
N LEU A 69 14.49 -0.73 -3.17
CA LEU A 69 13.93 -0.83 -1.82
C LEU A 69 13.77 -2.28 -1.37
N ARG A 70 13.29 -3.16 -2.24
CA ARG A 70 13.20 -4.59 -1.92
C ARG A 70 14.58 -5.19 -1.59
N SER A 71 15.59 -4.90 -2.42
CA SER A 71 16.97 -5.34 -2.18
C SER A 71 17.50 -4.83 -0.84
N LEU A 72 17.32 -3.53 -0.55
CA LEU A 72 17.76 -2.92 0.70
C LEU A 72 17.09 -3.56 1.93
N HIS A 73 15.79 -3.85 1.86
CA HIS A 73 15.09 -4.53 2.94
C HIS A 73 15.55 -5.98 3.14
N ASP A 74 15.83 -6.70 2.06
CA ASP A 74 16.32 -8.07 2.14
C ASP A 74 17.75 -8.11 2.70
N GLU A 75 18.62 -7.19 2.30
CA GLU A 75 19.97 -7.05 2.83
C GLU A 75 19.97 -6.66 4.32
N MET A 76 19.08 -5.73 4.73
CA MET A 76 18.90 -5.38 6.14
C MET A 76 18.44 -6.59 6.97
N ARG A 77 17.51 -7.39 6.42
CA ARG A 77 17.06 -8.60 7.09
C ARG A 77 18.20 -9.60 7.28
N GLN A 78 18.99 -9.85 6.24
CA GLN A 78 20.17 -10.72 6.32
C GLN A 78 21.19 -10.22 7.36
N LEU A 79 21.38 -8.90 7.45
CA LEU A 79 22.25 -8.31 8.47
C LEU A 79 21.74 -8.56 9.89
N LEU A 80 20.41 -8.42 10.09
CA LEU A 80 19.78 -8.64 11.41
C LEU A 80 19.73 -10.12 11.81
N ASP A 81 19.65 -11.04 10.83
CA ASP A 81 19.66 -12.48 11.06
C ASP A 81 21.09 -13.02 11.36
N GLY A 82 22.12 -12.20 11.22
CA GLY A 82 23.51 -12.54 11.56
C GLY A 82 23.74 -12.71 13.07
N GLU A 83 24.77 -13.46 13.45
CA GLU A 83 25.08 -13.77 14.86
C GLU A 83 25.39 -12.51 15.70
N SER A 84 25.93 -11.45 15.10
CA SER A 84 26.36 -10.24 15.82
C SER A 84 26.23 -8.99 14.92
N PRO A 85 25.00 -8.52 14.65
CA PRO A 85 24.80 -7.33 13.84
C PRO A 85 25.38 -6.10 14.56
N LYS A 86 26.19 -5.32 13.86
CA LYS A 86 26.73 -4.07 14.41
C LYS A 86 25.71 -2.95 14.24
N LEU A 87 25.53 -2.16 15.30
CA LEU A 87 24.57 -1.06 15.30
C LEU A 87 24.83 -0.07 14.16
N ASP A 88 26.09 0.30 13.92
CA ASP A 88 26.45 1.26 12.88
C ASP A 88 26.06 0.77 11.48
N ASP A 89 26.24 -0.53 11.20
CA ASP A 89 25.84 -1.13 9.93
C ASP A 89 24.31 -1.07 9.76
N VAL A 90 23.56 -1.42 10.82
CA VAL A 90 22.09 -1.35 10.81
C VAL A 90 21.61 0.07 10.59
N MET A 91 22.21 1.07 11.24
CA MET A 91 21.85 2.48 11.04
C MET A 91 22.13 2.96 9.60
N GLN A 92 23.25 2.57 9.00
CA GLN A 92 23.53 2.90 7.60
C GLN A 92 22.50 2.30 6.63
N TRP A 93 22.02 1.08 6.89
CA TRP A 93 20.96 0.48 6.08
C TRP A 93 19.61 1.19 6.28
N ALA A 94 19.28 1.58 7.50
CA ALA A 94 18.08 2.37 7.78
C ALA A 94 18.10 3.70 7.03
N ASP A 95 19.24 4.40 6.99
CA ASP A 95 19.40 5.65 6.25
C ASP A 95 19.22 5.45 4.73
N ARG A 96 19.79 4.38 4.17
CA ARG A 96 19.63 4.05 2.74
C ARG A 96 18.19 3.74 2.38
N ILE A 97 17.49 2.97 3.21
CA ILE A 97 16.07 2.67 3.03
C ILE A 97 15.26 3.95 3.10
N GLY A 98 15.47 4.79 4.12
CA GLY A 98 14.77 6.05 4.30
C GLY A 98 14.98 7.03 3.13
N ALA A 99 16.18 7.09 2.58
CA ALA A 99 16.50 7.90 1.40
C ALA A 99 15.72 7.40 0.16
N ALA A 100 15.71 6.09 -0.10
CA ALA A 100 15.01 5.49 -1.24
C ALA A 100 13.48 5.64 -1.10
N GLU A 101 12.92 5.43 0.10
CA GLU A 101 11.50 5.66 0.38
C GLU A 101 11.10 7.12 0.16
N THR A 102 11.95 8.06 0.60
CA THR A 102 11.73 9.49 0.40
C THR A 102 11.71 9.85 -1.07
N GLU A 103 12.62 9.31 -1.87
CA GLU A 103 12.67 9.56 -3.30
C GLU A 103 11.43 8.97 -4.02
N LEU A 104 11.03 7.76 -3.68
CA LEU A 104 9.81 7.15 -4.19
C LEU A 104 8.56 8.00 -3.84
N LYS A 105 8.48 8.49 -2.61
CA LYS A 105 7.40 9.38 -2.17
C LYS A 105 7.38 10.69 -2.97
N LYS A 106 8.53 11.30 -3.23
CA LYS A 106 8.63 12.52 -4.05
C LYS A 106 8.13 12.28 -5.48
N ARG A 107 8.48 11.14 -6.09
CA ARG A 107 7.99 10.78 -7.43
C ARG A 107 6.49 10.62 -7.46
N ARG A 108 5.91 9.90 -6.50
CA ARG A 108 4.46 9.73 -6.36
C ARG A 108 3.72 11.05 -6.15
N LEU A 109 4.28 11.96 -5.36
CA LEU A 109 3.70 13.30 -5.18
C LEU A 109 3.76 14.13 -6.46
N ARG A 110 4.85 14.02 -7.25
CA ARG A 110 4.94 14.68 -8.55
C ARG A 110 3.86 14.18 -9.50
N THR A 111 3.73 12.87 -9.65
CA THR A 111 2.66 12.23 -10.45
C THR A 111 1.27 12.68 -10.00
N LEU A 112 1.03 12.74 -8.69
CA LEU A 112 -0.23 13.25 -8.14
C LEU A 112 -0.52 14.68 -8.58
N LEU A 113 0.47 15.56 -8.55
CA LEU A 113 0.32 16.96 -8.96
C LEU A 113 0.11 17.10 -10.48
N GLU A 114 0.84 16.32 -11.29
CA GLU A 114 0.67 16.28 -12.75
C GLU A 114 -0.76 15.85 -13.12
N VAL A 115 -1.25 14.78 -12.51
CA VAL A 115 -2.62 14.29 -12.72
C VAL A 115 -3.65 15.34 -12.23
N ARG A 116 -3.42 15.93 -11.08
CA ARG A 116 -4.30 16.97 -10.52
C ARG A 116 -4.40 18.21 -11.42
N ALA A 117 -3.34 18.55 -12.14
CA ALA A 117 -3.32 19.68 -13.06
C ALA A 117 -4.24 19.49 -14.28
N LEU A 118 -4.54 18.22 -14.64
CA LEU A 118 -5.47 17.89 -15.72
C LEU A 118 -6.95 18.02 -15.32
N LEU A 119 -7.25 18.08 -14.02
CA LEU A 119 -8.61 18.13 -13.51
C LEU A 119 -9.12 19.55 -13.36
N THR A 120 -10.40 19.77 -13.67
CA THR A 120 -11.08 21.04 -13.38
C THR A 120 -11.23 21.24 -11.86
N PRO A 121 -11.52 22.47 -11.39
CA PRO A 121 -11.76 22.73 -9.97
C PRO A 121 -12.88 21.85 -9.39
N GLU A 122 -13.98 21.66 -10.14
CA GLU A 122 -15.11 20.83 -9.73
C GLU A 122 -14.73 19.36 -9.61
N GLN A 123 -13.97 18.85 -10.58
CA GLN A 123 -13.46 17.46 -10.54
C GLN A 123 -12.52 17.24 -9.36
N ARG A 124 -11.69 18.24 -9.02
CA ARG A 124 -10.81 18.20 -7.85
C ARG A 124 -11.58 18.13 -6.53
N GLN A 125 -12.68 18.89 -6.41
CA GLN A 125 -13.55 18.84 -5.23
C GLN A 125 -14.22 17.49 -5.07
N LYS A 126 -14.79 16.94 -6.15
CA LYS A 126 -15.37 15.58 -6.14
C LYS A 126 -14.34 14.53 -5.76
N LEU A 127 -13.12 14.64 -6.27
CA LEU A 127 -12.04 13.71 -5.93
C LEU A 127 -11.70 13.75 -4.43
N VAL A 128 -11.69 14.93 -3.81
CA VAL A 128 -11.49 15.06 -2.36
C VAL A 128 -12.60 14.33 -1.60
N GLN A 129 -13.87 14.51 -1.98
CA GLN A 129 -15.01 13.82 -1.37
C GLN A 129 -14.87 12.30 -1.46
N ILE A 130 -14.49 11.77 -2.62
CA ILE A 130 -14.22 10.34 -2.81
C ILE A 130 -13.14 9.83 -1.86
N PHE A 131 -12.07 10.58 -1.66
CA PHE A 131 -11.01 10.21 -0.71
C PHE A 131 -11.46 10.27 0.74
N GLU A 132 -12.26 11.24 1.13
CA GLU A 132 -12.81 11.38 2.48
C GLU A 132 -13.79 10.26 2.82
N GLU A 133 -14.68 9.89 1.92
CA GLU A 133 -15.59 8.75 2.08
C GLU A 133 -14.82 7.44 2.26
N ARG A 134 -13.76 7.24 1.48
CA ARG A 134 -12.90 6.05 1.62
C ARG A 134 -12.16 6.02 2.95
N ARG A 135 -11.73 7.18 3.43
CA ARG A 135 -11.07 7.31 4.74
C ARG A 135 -12.06 7.01 5.87
N GLY A 136 -13.28 7.51 5.77
CA GLY A 136 -14.36 7.23 6.72
C GLY A 136 -14.68 5.73 6.81
N ARG A 137 -14.81 5.06 5.65
CA ARG A 137 -15.07 3.60 5.60
C ARG A 137 -13.93 2.75 6.19
N ARG A 138 -12.68 3.23 6.15
CA ARG A 138 -11.53 2.51 6.72
C ARG A 138 -11.43 2.67 8.25
N ARG A 139 -12.00 3.76 8.80
CA ARG A 139 -12.01 3.98 10.25
C ARG A 139 -12.99 3.08 10.98
N GLY A 140 -13.96 2.47 10.30
CA GLY A 140 -15.05 1.71 10.92
C GLY A 140 -15.95 2.58 11.80
N PRO A 141 -17.09 2.15 12.24
CA PRO A 141 -17.74 2.79 13.38
C PRO A 141 -16.77 2.69 14.54
N GLU A 142 -16.30 3.84 15.04
CA GLU A 142 -15.43 3.91 16.23
C GLU A 142 -16.08 3.07 17.30
N GLY A 143 -15.33 2.07 17.77
CA GLY A 143 -15.83 1.06 18.69
C GLY A 143 -16.56 1.75 19.82
N GLU A 144 -17.80 1.35 19.98
CA GLU A 144 -18.58 1.53 21.19
C GLU A 144 -17.64 1.27 22.38
N ALA A 145 -17.34 2.33 23.11
CA ALA A 145 -16.51 2.24 24.30
C ALA A 145 -17.09 1.13 25.20
N PRO A 146 -16.28 0.22 25.73
CA PRO A 146 -16.80 -0.79 26.65
C PRO A 146 -17.54 -0.11 27.78
N PRO A 147 -18.73 -0.63 28.21
CA PRO A 147 -19.48 -0.02 29.27
C PRO A 147 -18.62 0.11 30.53
N PRO A 148 -18.77 1.19 31.30
CA PRO A 148 -17.99 1.38 32.50
C PRO A 148 -18.24 0.19 33.45
N VAL A 149 -17.14 -0.45 33.89
CA VAL A 149 -17.19 -1.51 34.89
C VAL A 149 -17.70 -0.86 36.17
N ALA A 150 -18.87 -1.32 36.63
CA ALA A 150 -19.41 -0.87 37.93
C ALA A 150 -18.46 -1.30 39.05
N PRO A 151 -18.10 -0.41 39.99
CA PRO A 151 -17.34 -0.80 41.18
C PRO A 151 -18.21 -1.66 42.10
N GLU A 152 -17.70 -2.84 42.48
CA GLU A 152 -18.20 -3.63 43.60
C GLU A 152 -17.81 -3.02 44.94
#